data_f59c31c464f46e24d63d9d910e93f086
#
_entry.id   f59c31c464f46e24d63d9d910e93f086
#
_cell.length_a   1.000
_cell.length_b   1.000
_cell.length_c   1.000
_cell.angle_alpha   90.00
_cell.angle_beta   90.00
_cell.angle_gamma   90.00
#
_symmetry.space_group_name_H-M   'P 1'
#
loop_
_entity.id
_entity.type
_entity.pdbx_description
1 polymer ?
#
loop_
_entity_poly.entity_id
_entity_poly.type
_entity_poly.pdbx_seq_one_letter_code
_entity_poly.pdbx_strand_id
1 'polypeptide(L)'
;MKRLLSRLGKWEYKWLCLLVVVVLALHFAIIKIPDKPVFDEMHYITDARVIISGQETERGEHPSLGKLFIVAGDYIFNGFKTPEVYTGATTGEFLGSNSDGNMMLTVSDASLLNTGQTIIIDKELMEITATDNGLNQITVKRGLGGTAVAYHEPPESIYVFKDDALSWRFFSVILSAISIILFYLICRNLSMSRRASLLATFLLSFENFTFLYSGMAMLDVSSLTFTLAAFWLYLRGNYPASGIMVALSALAKLNGALAIIAILLHWLIVRRDRIWKFVGLIVFAPVFFVLLMPLTDYYPFHGWVNPLERIMTMLKGSASLTFANVSGTYPQKPIEWIFRWDLTPYYFHPNYLAVVSYTVEFLIVPVLIYLLIRALGLDTKFWLSIIRLPNKIWLFVIKLPGRIRLIRAKPLEGLELSQTQEEAPELSQIYTVKLETSRAHNDAGIFALCWFTATYLFWIPAVWITDRVTYPYYIYPTIGAICIGLGMGFEQLVRLFEVRKSGKLKWSAISIVVIFLLAHLAFFVLMSPLTYYWGGPIFRGLQS
;
A
#
# COMPACT_ATOMS: atom_id res chain seq x y z
N MET A 1 -25.19 -11.71 -13.42
CA MET A 1 -25.77 -11.53 -12.09
C MET A 1 -25.99 -12.84 -11.33
N LYS A 2 -26.77 -13.85 -11.80
CA LYS A 2 -26.97 -15.15 -11.08
C LYS A 2 -25.68 -15.88 -10.69
N ARG A 3 -24.65 -15.94 -11.58
CA ARG A 3 -23.33 -16.55 -11.26
C ARG A 3 -22.54 -15.78 -10.19
N LEU A 4 -22.69 -14.47 -10.11
CA LEU A 4 -22.05 -13.63 -9.08
C LEU A 4 -22.73 -13.88 -7.73
N LEU A 5 -24.07 -13.88 -7.70
CA LEU A 5 -24.84 -14.13 -6.48
C LEU A 5 -24.62 -15.54 -5.93
N SER A 6 -24.48 -16.57 -6.80
CA SER A 6 -24.16 -17.93 -6.36
C SER A 6 -22.74 -18.05 -5.79
N ARG A 7 -21.78 -17.22 -6.22
CA ARG A 7 -20.45 -17.16 -5.62
C ARG A 7 -20.46 -16.44 -4.26
N LEU A 8 -21.19 -15.34 -4.14
CA LEU A 8 -21.35 -14.61 -2.87
C LEU A 8 -22.01 -15.46 -1.78
N GLY A 9 -22.77 -16.52 -2.16
CA GLY A 9 -23.31 -17.50 -1.23
C GLY A 9 -22.29 -18.39 -0.52
N LYS A 10 -21.06 -18.50 -1.05
CA LYS A 10 -20.00 -19.31 -0.41
C LYS A 10 -19.47 -18.57 0.82
N TRP A 11 -19.23 -19.28 1.92
CA TRP A 11 -18.79 -18.69 3.19
C TRP A 11 -17.51 -17.83 3.07
N GLU A 12 -16.58 -18.19 2.20
CA GLU A 12 -15.34 -17.44 1.97
C GLU A 12 -15.58 -16.02 1.48
N TYR A 13 -16.54 -15.84 0.57
CA TYR A 13 -16.88 -14.51 0.06
C TYR A 13 -17.70 -13.69 1.05
N LYS A 14 -18.47 -14.33 1.93
CA LYS A 14 -19.14 -13.65 3.04
C LYS A 14 -18.14 -13.03 3.99
N TRP A 15 -17.09 -13.77 4.35
CA TRP A 15 -16.01 -13.26 5.21
C TRP A 15 -15.18 -12.17 4.52
N LEU A 16 -14.90 -12.32 3.21
CA LEU A 16 -14.25 -11.28 2.44
C LEU A 16 -15.10 -10.01 2.38
N CYS A 17 -16.40 -10.12 2.09
CA CYS A 17 -17.31 -8.96 2.08
C CYS A 17 -17.38 -8.30 3.46
N LEU A 18 -17.48 -9.09 4.54
CA LEU A 18 -17.46 -8.55 5.90
C LEU A 18 -16.16 -7.79 6.18
N LEU A 19 -15.02 -8.35 5.82
CA LEU A 19 -13.71 -7.71 6.00
C LEU A 19 -13.65 -6.37 5.23
N VAL A 20 -14.06 -6.35 3.97
CA VAL A 20 -14.08 -5.12 3.15
C VAL A 20 -15.01 -4.08 3.75
N VAL A 21 -16.21 -4.48 4.17
CA VAL A 21 -17.18 -3.57 4.81
C VAL A 21 -16.62 -3.00 6.11
N VAL A 22 -16.01 -3.83 6.96
CA VAL A 22 -15.38 -3.36 8.20
C VAL A 22 -14.26 -2.36 7.92
N VAL A 23 -13.36 -2.67 7.00
CA VAL A 23 -12.25 -1.76 6.65
C VAL A 23 -12.76 -0.45 6.06
N LEU A 24 -13.75 -0.50 5.16
CA LEU A 24 -14.40 0.72 4.65
C LEU A 24 -15.04 1.54 5.77
N ALA A 25 -15.80 0.89 6.67
CA ALA A 25 -16.43 1.59 7.78
C ALA A 25 -15.41 2.28 8.69
N LEU A 26 -14.28 1.61 8.97
CA LEU A 26 -13.19 2.19 9.77
C LEU A 26 -12.54 3.39 9.06
N HIS A 27 -12.27 3.30 7.76
CA HIS A 27 -11.72 4.43 7.00
C HIS A 27 -12.70 5.60 6.95
N PHE A 28 -13.99 5.36 6.64
CA PHE A 28 -14.98 6.45 6.60
C PHE A 28 -15.23 7.07 7.99
N ALA A 29 -15.06 6.31 9.07
CA ALA A 29 -15.14 6.86 10.42
C ALA A 29 -14.04 7.88 10.73
N ILE A 30 -12.86 7.76 10.11
CA ILE A 30 -11.70 8.64 10.36
C ILE A 30 -11.32 9.51 9.17
N ILE A 31 -12.04 9.44 8.03
CA ILE A 31 -11.61 10.08 6.77
C ILE A 31 -11.39 11.59 6.91
N LYS A 32 -12.17 12.26 7.76
CA LYS A 32 -12.03 13.68 8.07
C LYS A 32 -11.15 13.99 9.29
N ILE A 33 -10.40 13.02 9.80
CA ILE A 33 -9.64 13.20 11.04
C ILE A 33 -8.15 12.92 10.79
N PRO A 34 -7.28 13.96 10.82
CA PRO A 34 -7.62 15.39 10.88
C PRO A 34 -8.19 15.89 9.54
N ASP A 35 -9.00 16.95 9.59
CA ASP A 35 -9.51 17.64 8.40
C ASP A 35 -8.48 18.66 7.88
N LYS A 36 -7.28 18.17 7.65
CA LYS A 36 -6.14 18.88 7.06
C LYS A 36 -5.17 17.88 6.43
N PRO A 37 -4.36 18.33 5.48
CA PRO A 37 -3.34 17.47 4.87
C PRO A 37 -2.34 16.95 5.90
N VAL A 38 -1.95 15.69 5.74
CA VAL A 38 -0.99 14.98 6.59
C VAL A 38 0.17 14.50 5.72
N PHE A 39 1.40 14.80 6.11
CA PHE A 39 2.61 14.38 5.43
C PHE A 39 2.62 14.79 3.94
N ASP A 40 2.96 13.88 3.02
CA ASP A 40 3.01 14.15 1.58
C ASP A 40 1.65 14.48 0.94
N GLU A 41 0.51 14.24 1.65
CA GLU A 41 -0.81 14.69 1.17
C GLU A 41 -0.80 16.18 0.82
N MET A 42 -0.11 17.00 1.63
CA MET A 42 0.01 18.44 1.40
C MET A 42 0.48 18.75 -0.02
N HIS A 43 1.42 17.95 -0.51
CA HIS A 43 1.98 18.14 -1.85
C HIS A 43 1.00 17.76 -2.96
N TYR A 44 0.30 16.65 -2.80
CA TYR A 44 -0.61 16.14 -3.83
C TYR A 44 -1.94 16.90 -3.86
N ILE A 45 -2.41 17.36 -2.69
CA ILE A 45 -3.60 18.23 -2.59
C ILE A 45 -3.30 19.60 -3.18
N THR A 46 -2.13 20.18 -2.89
CA THR A 46 -1.71 21.43 -3.51
C THR A 46 -1.62 21.31 -5.03
N ASP A 47 -1.02 20.22 -5.54
CA ASP A 47 -0.99 19.94 -6.98
C ASP A 47 -2.42 19.85 -7.56
N ALA A 48 -3.35 19.19 -6.85
CA ALA A 48 -4.74 19.08 -7.31
C ALA A 48 -5.41 20.46 -7.38
N ARG A 49 -5.20 21.33 -6.39
CA ARG A 49 -5.71 22.71 -6.37
C ARG A 49 -5.12 23.55 -7.50
N VAL A 50 -3.79 23.43 -7.76
CA VAL A 50 -3.13 24.08 -8.90
C VAL A 50 -3.74 23.65 -10.22
N ILE A 51 -3.97 22.33 -10.39
CA ILE A 51 -4.61 21.79 -11.60
C ILE A 51 -6.05 22.34 -11.75
N ILE A 52 -6.82 22.39 -10.68
CA ILE A 52 -8.22 22.90 -10.69
C ILE A 52 -8.24 24.39 -11.03
N SER A 53 -7.29 25.18 -10.51
CA SER A 53 -7.20 26.62 -10.79
C SER A 53 -6.69 26.96 -12.20
N GLY A 54 -6.47 25.95 -13.03
CA GLY A 54 -6.08 26.16 -14.42
C GLY A 54 -4.61 26.51 -14.61
N GLN A 55 -3.74 26.05 -13.70
CA GLN A 55 -2.30 26.24 -13.78
C GLN A 55 -1.55 24.93 -13.93
N GLU A 56 -0.33 24.99 -14.42
CA GLU A 56 0.55 23.83 -14.54
C GLU A 56 1.16 23.47 -13.18
N THR A 57 1.21 22.17 -12.88
CA THR A 57 1.86 21.69 -11.66
C THR A 57 3.39 21.77 -11.78
N GLU A 58 4.07 22.35 -10.79
CA GLU A 58 5.54 22.35 -10.74
C GLU A 58 6.14 20.98 -10.46
N ARG A 59 5.39 20.09 -9.82
CA ARG A 59 5.85 18.74 -9.46
C ARG A 59 5.72 17.76 -10.61
N GLY A 60 6.46 18.10 -11.68
CA GLY A 60 6.52 17.30 -12.88
C GLY A 60 7.21 15.93 -12.71
N GLU A 61 7.87 15.63 -11.58
CA GLU A 61 8.53 14.35 -11.33
C GLU A 61 7.55 13.18 -11.14
N HIS A 62 6.29 13.46 -10.80
CA HIS A 62 5.25 12.44 -10.66
C HIS A 62 4.29 12.42 -11.86
N PRO A 63 3.88 11.22 -12.33
CA PRO A 63 2.81 11.09 -13.32
C PRO A 63 1.47 11.62 -12.76
N SER A 64 0.56 12.02 -13.66
CA SER A 64 -0.63 12.76 -13.24
C SER A 64 -1.80 11.90 -12.78
N LEU A 65 -1.90 10.62 -13.21
CA LEU A 65 -3.10 9.80 -12.95
C LEU A 65 -3.48 9.72 -11.46
N GLY A 66 -2.50 9.59 -10.57
CA GLY A 66 -2.76 9.56 -9.14
C GLY A 66 -3.32 10.88 -8.60
N LYS A 67 -2.84 12.03 -9.10
CA LYS A 67 -3.32 13.37 -8.75
C LYS A 67 -4.76 13.60 -9.26
N LEU A 68 -5.09 13.05 -10.44
CA LEU A 68 -6.44 13.17 -11.01
C LEU A 68 -7.51 12.48 -10.17
N PHE A 69 -7.18 11.49 -9.34
CA PHE A 69 -8.15 10.93 -8.38
C PHE A 69 -8.50 11.92 -7.27
N ILE A 70 -7.55 12.75 -6.82
CA ILE A 70 -7.81 13.82 -5.85
C ILE A 70 -8.68 14.89 -6.49
N VAL A 71 -8.30 15.37 -7.68
CA VAL A 71 -9.09 16.32 -8.48
C VAL A 71 -10.52 15.82 -8.69
N ALA A 72 -10.69 14.55 -9.05
CA ALA A 72 -12.01 13.96 -9.26
C ALA A 72 -12.85 13.92 -7.97
N GLY A 73 -12.21 13.67 -6.82
CA GLY A 73 -12.86 13.74 -5.52
C GLY A 73 -13.37 15.15 -5.23
N ASP A 74 -12.56 16.16 -5.44
CA ASP A 74 -12.95 17.56 -5.23
C ASP A 74 -14.14 17.96 -6.10
N TYR A 75 -14.13 17.60 -7.39
CA TYR A 75 -15.28 17.87 -8.27
C TYR A 75 -16.55 17.14 -7.84
N ILE A 76 -16.45 15.86 -7.47
CA ILE A 76 -17.63 15.06 -7.08
C ILE A 76 -18.29 15.66 -5.83
N PHE A 77 -17.48 15.98 -4.81
CA PHE A 77 -18.03 16.49 -3.53
C PHE A 77 -18.42 17.95 -3.58
N ASN A 78 -17.99 18.72 -4.60
CA ASN A 78 -18.44 20.07 -4.86
C ASN A 78 -19.55 20.16 -5.94
N GLY A 79 -20.26 19.05 -6.21
CA GLY A 79 -21.38 19.02 -7.16
C GLY A 79 -20.98 19.28 -8.60
N PHE A 80 -19.80 18.79 -9.00
CA PHE A 80 -19.17 18.96 -10.32
C PHE A 80 -18.87 20.43 -10.67
N LYS A 81 -18.70 21.28 -9.64
CA LYS A 81 -18.20 22.65 -9.78
C LYS A 81 -16.77 22.72 -9.27
N THR A 82 -16.06 23.77 -9.67
CA THR A 82 -14.76 24.07 -9.05
C THR A 82 -14.96 24.31 -7.55
N PRO A 83 -14.06 23.80 -6.69
CA PRO A 83 -14.16 24.04 -5.25
C PRO A 83 -13.82 25.47 -4.81
N GLU A 84 -13.55 26.36 -5.76
CA GLU A 84 -13.25 27.78 -5.51
C GLU A 84 -14.54 28.53 -5.18
N VAL A 85 -14.57 29.13 -4.01
CA VAL A 85 -15.73 29.90 -3.52
C VAL A 85 -15.28 31.32 -3.17
N TYR A 86 -15.96 32.30 -3.76
CA TYR A 86 -15.73 33.71 -3.41
C TYR A 86 -16.02 33.93 -1.92
N THR A 87 -15.06 34.56 -1.22
CA THR A 87 -15.16 34.79 0.22
C THR A 87 -16.02 35.98 0.60
N GLY A 88 -16.27 36.90 -0.33
CA GLY A 88 -16.80 38.23 -0.07
C GLY A 88 -15.71 39.26 0.23
N ALA A 89 -14.47 38.84 0.45
CA ALA A 89 -13.34 39.73 0.67
C ALA A 89 -12.61 40.06 -0.63
N THR A 90 -12.01 41.24 -0.65
CA THR A 90 -11.14 41.71 -1.74
C THR A 90 -9.82 42.24 -1.18
N THR A 91 -8.79 42.29 -2.01
CA THR A 91 -7.53 42.96 -1.65
C THR A 91 -7.74 44.46 -1.48
N GLY A 92 -7.10 45.04 -0.45
CA GLY A 92 -7.17 46.45 -0.16
C GLY A 92 -5.94 47.25 -0.63
N GLU A 93 -4.90 46.54 -1.04
CA GLU A 93 -3.63 47.14 -1.47
C GLU A 93 -2.99 46.36 -2.62
N PHE A 94 -2.00 46.97 -3.27
CA PHE A 94 -1.23 46.34 -4.32
C PHE A 94 -0.34 45.23 -3.79
N LEU A 95 -0.38 44.08 -4.43
CA LEU A 95 0.54 42.99 -4.18
C LEU A 95 1.63 43.02 -5.26
N GLY A 96 2.85 43.39 -4.86
CA GLY A 96 4.00 43.35 -5.78
C GLY A 96 4.40 41.92 -6.16
N SER A 97 5.12 41.77 -7.27
CA SER A 97 5.64 40.49 -7.75
C SER A 97 6.91 40.00 -7.02
N ASN A 98 7.44 40.79 -6.07
CA ASN A 98 8.71 40.51 -5.39
C ASN A 98 8.46 40.14 -3.94
N SER A 99 8.16 38.91 -3.63
CA SER A 99 8.12 38.47 -2.23
C SER A 99 8.47 37.03 -2.05
N ASP A 100 9.68 36.78 -1.55
CA ASP A 100 10.02 35.51 -0.94
C ASP A 100 9.57 35.52 0.52
N GLY A 101 8.60 34.71 0.88
CA GLY A 101 8.20 34.51 2.27
C GLY A 101 6.78 34.98 2.63
N ASN A 102 6.57 35.18 3.93
CA ASN A 102 5.30 35.64 4.46
C ASN A 102 5.12 37.17 4.20
N MET A 103 4.00 37.49 3.57
CA MET A 103 3.65 38.90 3.27
C MET A 103 2.35 39.27 3.97
N MET A 104 2.31 40.50 4.53
CA MET A 104 1.10 41.09 5.10
C MET A 104 0.28 41.70 3.97
N LEU A 105 -1.01 41.44 3.96
CA LEU A 105 -1.96 41.91 2.97
C LEU A 105 -3.16 42.53 3.67
N THR A 106 -3.47 43.78 3.35
CA THR A 106 -4.72 44.42 3.76
C THR A 106 -5.87 43.91 2.90
N VAL A 107 -6.99 43.56 3.54
CA VAL A 107 -8.19 43.05 2.88
C VAL A 107 -9.43 43.85 3.29
N SER A 108 -10.49 43.74 2.51
CA SER A 108 -11.74 44.44 2.81
C SER A 108 -12.39 43.98 4.12
N ASP A 109 -12.30 42.67 4.43
CA ASP A 109 -12.81 42.09 5.68
C ASP A 109 -12.04 40.80 5.99
N ALA A 110 -11.16 40.87 7.01
CA ALA A 110 -10.36 39.72 7.45
C ALA A 110 -11.18 38.70 8.24
N SER A 111 -12.36 39.03 8.76
CA SER A 111 -13.23 38.11 9.51
C SER A 111 -13.81 36.98 8.66
N LEU A 112 -13.80 37.18 7.34
CA LEU A 112 -14.23 36.17 6.34
C LEU A 112 -13.15 35.12 6.03
N LEU A 113 -11.94 35.31 6.56
CA LEU A 113 -10.74 34.52 6.23
C LEU A 113 -10.16 33.88 7.50
N ASN A 114 -9.69 32.65 7.39
CA ASN A 114 -9.13 31.92 8.54
C ASN A 114 -7.70 31.48 8.29
N THR A 115 -6.90 31.48 9.33
CA THR A 115 -5.54 30.94 9.32
C THR A 115 -5.55 29.47 8.90
N GLY A 116 -4.62 29.09 8.04
CA GLY A 116 -4.48 27.75 7.47
C GLY A 116 -5.32 27.50 6.21
N GLN A 117 -6.14 28.47 5.78
CA GLN A 117 -6.86 28.37 4.50
C GLN A 117 -5.91 28.62 3.31
N THR A 118 -6.15 27.88 2.23
CA THR A 118 -5.57 28.20 0.92
C THR A 118 -6.53 29.14 0.20
N ILE A 119 -6.03 30.32 -0.16
CA ILE A 119 -6.75 31.29 -0.97
C ILE A 119 -6.16 31.35 -2.38
N ILE A 120 -6.97 31.82 -3.30
CA ILE A 120 -6.56 32.15 -4.66
C ILE A 120 -6.93 33.60 -4.96
N ILE A 121 -5.96 34.34 -5.50
CA ILE A 121 -6.11 35.68 -6.02
C ILE A 121 -5.64 35.64 -7.47
N ASP A 122 -6.52 35.90 -8.42
CA ASP A 122 -6.35 35.61 -9.85
C ASP A 122 -6.04 34.13 -10.06
N LYS A 123 -4.75 33.82 -10.25
CA LYS A 123 -4.26 32.44 -10.41
C LYS A 123 -3.19 32.06 -9.38
N GLU A 124 -2.83 32.95 -8.48
CA GLU A 124 -1.85 32.67 -7.46
C GLU A 124 -2.48 32.02 -6.23
N LEU A 125 -1.96 30.86 -5.85
CA LEU A 125 -2.33 30.20 -4.61
C LEU A 125 -1.47 30.73 -3.46
N MET A 126 -2.11 31.04 -2.34
CA MET A 126 -1.48 31.54 -1.13
C MET A 126 -2.03 30.81 0.09
N GLU A 127 -1.22 30.63 1.12
CA GLU A 127 -1.65 30.09 2.42
C GLU A 127 -1.76 31.23 3.43
N ILE A 128 -2.89 31.35 4.11
CA ILE A 128 -3.05 32.31 5.20
C ILE A 128 -2.33 31.76 6.43
N THR A 129 -1.27 32.42 6.85
CA THR A 129 -0.46 32.05 8.02
C THR A 129 -0.89 32.76 9.31
N ALA A 130 -1.52 33.91 9.20
CA ALA A 130 -2.12 34.66 10.32
C ALA A 130 -3.25 35.57 9.84
N THR A 131 -4.19 35.90 10.75
CA THR A 131 -5.29 36.85 10.50
C THR A 131 -5.38 37.85 11.64
N ASP A 132 -5.54 39.13 11.30
CA ASP A 132 -5.82 40.22 12.25
C ASP A 132 -7.13 40.93 11.83
N ASN A 133 -8.21 40.57 12.52
CA ASN A 133 -9.54 41.13 12.25
C ASN A 133 -9.67 42.61 12.67
N GLY A 134 -8.83 43.08 13.61
CA GLY A 134 -8.88 44.45 14.09
C GLY A 134 -8.28 45.43 13.08
N LEU A 135 -7.28 44.98 12.34
CA LEU A 135 -6.61 45.77 11.30
C LEU A 135 -7.07 45.46 9.89
N ASN A 136 -7.98 44.46 9.71
CA ASN A 136 -8.35 43.91 8.43
C ASN A 136 -7.13 43.44 7.61
N GLN A 137 -6.23 42.73 8.26
CA GLN A 137 -5.00 42.25 7.66
C GLN A 137 -4.89 40.73 7.76
N ILE A 138 -4.30 40.11 6.73
CA ILE A 138 -3.87 38.73 6.74
C ILE A 138 -2.39 38.64 6.41
N THR A 139 -1.72 37.63 6.97
CA THR A 139 -0.38 37.27 6.54
C THR A 139 -0.48 36.04 5.64
N VAL A 140 0.09 36.14 4.45
CA VAL A 140 0.04 35.05 3.44
C VAL A 140 1.43 34.59 3.05
N LYS A 141 1.55 33.30 2.84
CA LYS A 141 2.69 32.69 2.15
C LYS A 141 2.31 32.56 0.68
N ARG A 142 3.05 33.23 -0.19
CA ARG A 142 2.76 33.34 -1.62
C ARG A 142 3.36 32.18 -2.43
N GLY A 143 2.91 32.04 -3.68
CA GLY A 143 3.45 31.06 -4.62
C GLY A 143 3.26 29.61 -4.18
N LEU A 144 2.17 29.29 -3.46
CA LEU A 144 1.91 27.96 -2.97
C LEU A 144 1.77 26.96 -4.14
N GLY A 145 2.45 25.81 -4.04
CA GLY A 145 2.44 24.79 -5.09
C GLY A 145 3.13 25.22 -6.39
N GLY A 146 3.93 26.30 -6.32
CA GLY A 146 4.68 26.82 -7.44
C GLY A 146 3.88 27.69 -8.39
N THR A 147 2.72 28.14 -7.96
CA THR A 147 2.02 29.18 -8.71
C THR A 147 2.88 30.45 -8.78
N ALA A 148 2.90 31.08 -9.95
CA ALA A 148 3.70 32.29 -10.15
C ALA A 148 3.28 33.40 -9.19
N VAL A 149 4.26 33.96 -8.47
CA VAL A 149 4.06 35.16 -7.68
C VAL A 149 3.81 36.34 -8.63
N ALA A 150 2.58 36.78 -8.69
CA ALA A 150 2.13 37.77 -9.65
C ALA A 150 1.90 39.15 -9.01
N TYR A 151 1.80 40.18 -9.83
CA TYR A 151 1.31 41.48 -9.43
C TYR A 151 -0.22 41.45 -9.42
N HIS A 152 -0.83 41.85 -8.31
CA HIS A 152 -2.29 41.94 -8.17
C HIS A 152 -2.70 43.39 -7.89
N GLU A 153 -3.62 43.89 -8.69
CA GLU A 153 -4.15 45.24 -8.57
C GLU A 153 -5.45 45.25 -7.77
N PRO A 154 -5.54 46.01 -6.66
CA PRO A 154 -6.78 46.06 -5.89
C PRO A 154 -7.90 46.80 -6.66
N PRO A 155 -9.18 46.44 -6.46
CA PRO A 155 -9.64 45.35 -5.57
C PRO A 155 -9.75 44.00 -6.31
N GLU A 156 -8.88 43.06 -5.99
CA GLU A 156 -9.00 41.70 -6.51
C GLU A 156 -9.83 40.80 -5.58
N SER A 157 -10.65 39.95 -6.16
CA SER A 157 -11.51 39.02 -5.43
C SER A 157 -10.70 37.87 -4.82
N ILE A 158 -10.95 37.60 -3.55
CA ILE A 158 -10.30 36.52 -2.81
C ILE A 158 -11.24 35.30 -2.81
N TYR A 159 -10.76 34.18 -3.34
CA TYR A 159 -11.46 32.89 -3.30
C TYR A 159 -10.77 31.97 -2.32
N VAL A 160 -11.54 31.05 -1.70
CA VAL A 160 -11.00 29.92 -0.91
C VAL A 160 -11.35 28.61 -1.58
N PHE A 161 -10.51 27.60 -1.39
CA PHE A 161 -10.86 26.25 -1.73
C PHE A 161 -11.81 25.67 -0.68
N LYS A 162 -12.97 25.20 -1.13
CA LYS A 162 -13.97 24.54 -0.29
C LYS A 162 -13.87 23.03 -0.49
N ASP A 163 -12.71 22.51 -0.25
CA ASP A 163 -12.38 21.08 -0.25
C ASP A 163 -12.07 20.63 1.18
N ASP A 164 -12.25 19.34 1.43
CA ASP A 164 -11.99 18.74 2.74
C ASP A 164 -11.34 17.38 2.62
N ALA A 165 -10.95 16.80 3.74
CA ALA A 165 -10.30 15.50 3.75
C ALA A 165 -11.17 14.36 3.19
N LEU A 166 -12.50 14.49 3.17
CA LEU A 166 -13.38 13.54 2.51
C LEU A 166 -13.15 13.54 1.00
N SER A 167 -13.10 14.72 0.38
CA SER A 167 -12.90 14.84 -1.06
C SER A 167 -11.55 14.29 -1.49
N TRP A 168 -10.48 14.65 -0.79
CA TRP A 168 -9.11 14.22 -1.14
C TRP A 168 -8.88 12.72 -0.98
N ARG A 169 -9.41 12.14 0.12
CA ARG A 169 -9.13 10.74 0.55
C ARG A 169 -10.11 9.73 0.00
N PHE A 170 -11.25 10.16 -0.53
CA PHE A 170 -12.34 9.27 -0.96
C PHE A 170 -11.87 8.18 -1.92
N PHE A 171 -11.17 8.56 -3.00
CA PHE A 171 -10.70 7.58 -3.98
C PHE A 171 -9.63 6.64 -3.41
N SER A 172 -8.77 7.11 -2.52
CA SER A 172 -7.80 6.24 -1.84
C SER A 172 -8.51 5.15 -1.04
N VAL A 173 -9.54 5.49 -0.28
CA VAL A 173 -10.35 4.53 0.49
C VAL A 173 -11.04 3.51 -0.42
N ILE A 174 -11.64 3.95 -1.52
CA ILE A 174 -12.30 3.04 -2.48
C ILE A 174 -11.29 2.13 -3.18
N LEU A 175 -10.17 2.67 -3.64
CA LEU A 175 -9.09 1.90 -4.29
C LEU A 175 -8.47 0.90 -3.33
N SER A 176 -8.33 1.24 -2.06
CA SER A 176 -7.91 0.32 -1.01
C SER A 176 -8.86 -0.88 -0.86
N ALA A 177 -10.16 -0.64 -0.83
CA ALA A 177 -11.15 -1.73 -0.78
C ALA A 177 -11.04 -2.66 -2.00
N ILE A 178 -10.82 -2.09 -3.19
CA ILE A 178 -10.55 -2.85 -4.42
C ILE A 178 -9.25 -3.65 -4.27
N SER A 179 -8.21 -3.06 -3.69
CA SER A 179 -6.92 -3.74 -3.43
C SER A 179 -7.08 -4.97 -2.52
N ILE A 180 -7.88 -4.89 -1.47
CA ILE A 180 -8.17 -6.02 -0.58
C ILE A 180 -8.84 -7.16 -1.37
N ILE A 181 -9.81 -6.85 -2.22
CA ILE A 181 -10.49 -7.84 -3.06
C ILE A 181 -9.51 -8.48 -4.05
N LEU A 182 -8.73 -7.66 -4.75
CA LEU A 182 -7.73 -8.12 -5.71
C LEU A 182 -6.67 -9.01 -5.05
N PHE A 183 -6.18 -8.62 -3.88
CA PHE A 183 -5.21 -9.40 -3.12
C PHE A 183 -5.76 -10.78 -2.74
N TYR A 184 -7.00 -10.85 -2.23
CA TYR A 184 -7.64 -12.13 -1.97
C TYR A 184 -7.74 -12.98 -3.25
N LEU A 185 -8.13 -12.38 -4.38
CA LEU A 185 -8.24 -13.07 -5.66
C LEU A 185 -6.87 -13.55 -6.18
N ILE A 186 -5.79 -12.82 -5.94
CA ILE A 186 -4.40 -13.23 -6.23
C ILE A 186 -4.08 -14.48 -5.42
N CYS A 187 -4.29 -14.48 -4.10
CA CYS A 187 -4.06 -15.63 -3.24
C CYS A 187 -4.83 -16.86 -3.74
N ARG A 188 -6.08 -16.68 -4.16
CA ARG A 188 -6.91 -17.79 -4.71
C ARG A 188 -6.41 -18.28 -6.06
N ASN A 189 -5.91 -17.41 -6.93
CA ASN A 189 -5.33 -17.80 -8.23
C ASN A 189 -3.96 -18.48 -8.07
N LEU A 190 -3.25 -18.22 -6.98
CA LEU A 190 -2.04 -18.93 -6.57
C LEU A 190 -2.35 -20.27 -5.88
N SER A 191 -3.58 -20.75 -5.97
CA SER A 191 -4.05 -22.02 -5.38
C SER A 191 -3.87 -22.12 -3.86
N MET A 192 -3.75 -21.00 -3.17
CA MET A 192 -3.78 -20.99 -1.71
C MET A 192 -5.15 -21.46 -1.21
N SER A 193 -5.17 -22.13 -0.07
CA SER A 193 -6.43 -22.54 0.54
C SER A 193 -7.28 -21.32 0.91
N ARG A 194 -8.59 -21.54 1.08
CA ARG A 194 -9.51 -20.47 1.52
C ARG A 194 -9.09 -19.84 2.84
N ARG A 195 -8.61 -20.68 3.79
CA ARG A 195 -8.16 -20.22 5.12
C ARG A 195 -6.89 -19.39 5.00
N ALA A 196 -5.87 -19.87 4.30
CA ALA A 196 -4.63 -19.13 4.09
C ALA A 196 -4.87 -17.81 3.35
N SER A 197 -5.75 -17.80 2.33
CA SER A 197 -6.09 -16.59 1.58
C SER A 197 -6.80 -15.56 2.47
N LEU A 198 -7.76 -15.96 3.30
CA LEU A 198 -8.44 -15.06 4.24
C LEU A 198 -7.49 -14.56 5.33
N LEU A 199 -6.61 -15.42 5.87
CA LEU A 199 -5.59 -15.01 6.85
C LEU A 199 -4.63 -13.97 6.27
N ALA A 200 -4.09 -14.23 5.07
CA ALA A 200 -3.21 -13.28 4.39
C ALA A 200 -3.91 -11.94 4.14
N THR A 201 -5.18 -11.99 3.70
CA THR A 201 -5.97 -10.78 3.42
C THR A 201 -6.30 -10.02 4.70
N PHE A 202 -6.64 -10.72 5.78
CA PHE A 202 -6.85 -10.13 7.09
C PHE A 202 -5.60 -9.40 7.60
N LEU A 203 -4.44 -10.07 7.51
CA LEU A 203 -3.17 -9.48 7.94
C LEU A 203 -2.84 -8.22 7.14
N LEU A 204 -3.02 -8.23 5.81
CA LEU A 204 -2.81 -7.06 4.97
C LEU A 204 -3.79 -5.93 5.32
N SER A 205 -5.05 -6.25 5.58
CA SER A 205 -6.11 -5.26 5.82
C SER A 205 -5.95 -4.52 7.15
N PHE A 206 -5.41 -5.19 8.17
CA PHE A 206 -5.14 -4.63 9.49
C PHE A 206 -3.65 -4.39 9.76
N GLU A 207 -2.83 -4.44 8.72
CA GLU A 207 -1.46 -4.00 8.81
C GLU A 207 -1.45 -2.47 8.89
N ASN A 208 -0.79 -1.93 9.94
CA ASN A 208 -0.91 -0.52 10.29
C ASN A 208 -0.49 0.43 9.15
N PHE A 209 0.64 0.14 8.50
CA PHE A 209 1.14 0.99 7.43
C PHE A 209 0.25 0.95 6.20
N THR A 210 -0.25 -0.24 5.84
CA THR A 210 -1.20 -0.44 4.75
C THR A 210 -2.51 0.31 5.00
N PHE A 211 -3.05 0.21 6.21
CA PHE A 211 -4.28 0.90 6.59
C PHE A 211 -4.08 2.43 6.59
N LEU A 212 -2.97 2.91 7.15
CA LEU A 212 -2.64 4.33 7.19
C LEU A 212 -2.64 4.94 5.77
N TYR A 213 -1.84 4.34 4.87
CA TYR A 213 -1.74 4.83 3.48
C TYR A 213 -3.06 4.75 2.73
N SER A 214 -3.83 3.70 2.96
CA SER A 214 -5.16 3.52 2.36
C SER A 214 -6.15 4.62 2.73
N GLY A 215 -5.98 5.26 3.87
CA GLY A 215 -6.80 6.38 4.35
C GLY A 215 -6.28 7.76 3.97
N MET A 216 -5.15 7.86 3.27
CA MET A 216 -4.51 9.11 2.88
C MET A 216 -4.59 9.34 1.37
N ALA A 217 -4.56 10.60 0.93
CA ALA A 217 -4.53 10.99 -0.49
C ALA A 217 -3.14 10.78 -1.09
N MET A 218 -2.67 9.52 -1.10
CA MET A 218 -1.33 9.14 -1.56
C MET A 218 -1.39 8.49 -2.94
N LEU A 219 -0.44 8.82 -3.82
CA LEU A 219 -0.33 8.23 -5.16
C LEU A 219 -0.04 6.72 -5.11
N ASP A 220 0.56 6.26 -4.02
CA ASP A 220 0.92 4.85 -3.79
C ASP A 220 -0.28 3.92 -3.80
N VAL A 221 -1.42 4.37 -3.28
CA VAL A 221 -2.64 3.55 -3.19
C VAL A 221 -3.18 3.20 -4.57
N SER A 222 -3.30 4.18 -5.44
CA SER A 222 -3.76 3.97 -6.82
C SER A 222 -2.78 3.10 -7.60
N SER A 223 -1.47 3.35 -7.46
CA SER A 223 -0.42 2.55 -8.08
C SER A 223 -0.46 1.09 -7.61
N LEU A 224 -0.58 0.84 -6.30
CA LEU A 224 -0.71 -0.53 -5.76
C LEU A 224 -1.98 -1.23 -6.26
N THR A 225 -3.10 -0.52 -6.32
CA THR A 225 -4.36 -1.09 -6.83
C THR A 225 -4.20 -1.61 -8.26
N PHE A 226 -3.61 -0.80 -9.15
CA PHE A 226 -3.35 -1.22 -10.52
C PHE A 226 -2.27 -2.30 -10.61
N THR A 227 -1.24 -2.28 -9.74
CA THR A 227 -0.27 -3.38 -9.61
C THR A 227 -0.96 -4.70 -9.26
N LEU A 228 -1.84 -4.70 -8.27
CA LEU A 228 -2.60 -5.90 -7.88
C LEU A 228 -3.54 -6.37 -9.00
N ALA A 229 -4.18 -5.44 -9.72
CA ALA A 229 -4.97 -5.78 -10.91
C ALA A 229 -4.12 -6.43 -12.00
N ALA A 230 -2.90 -5.91 -12.24
CA ALA A 230 -1.95 -6.50 -13.18
C ALA A 230 -1.56 -7.92 -12.77
N PHE A 231 -1.22 -8.15 -11.51
CA PHE A 231 -0.89 -9.47 -10.97
C PHE A 231 -2.05 -10.46 -11.10
N TRP A 232 -3.26 -10.03 -10.76
CA TRP A 232 -4.45 -10.87 -10.87
C TRP A 232 -4.74 -11.27 -12.33
N LEU A 233 -4.66 -10.33 -13.28
CA LEU A 233 -4.86 -10.58 -14.71
C LEU A 233 -3.76 -11.48 -15.30
N TYR A 234 -2.50 -11.24 -14.93
CA TYR A 234 -1.37 -12.07 -15.29
C TYR A 234 -1.58 -13.53 -14.83
N LEU A 235 -1.93 -13.74 -13.56
CA LEU A 235 -2.17 -15.07 -12.99
C LEU A 235 -3.35 -15.79 -13.69
N ARG A 236 -4.30 -15.06 -14.24
CA ARG A 236 -5.39 -15.59 -15.06
C ARG A 236 -5.01 -15.83 -16.53
N GLY A 237 -3.79 -15.50 -16.92
CA GLY A 237 -3.30 -15.64 -18.30
C GLY A 237 -3.81 -14.58 -19.26
N ASN A 238 -4.38 -13.47 -18.77
CA ASN A 238 -4.77 -12.32 -19.58
C ASN A 238 -3.61 -11.31 -19.61
N TYR A 239 -2.56 -11.66 -20.32
CA TYR A 239 -1.31 -10.90 -20.38
C TYR A 239 -1.47 -9.48 -20.96
N PRO A 240 -2.22 -9.25 -22.08
CA PRO A 240 -2.40 -7.90 -22.60
C PRO A 240 -3.05 -6.96 -21.60
N ALA A 241 -4.15 -7.38 -20.97
CA ALA A 241 -4.82 -6.56 -19.95
C ALA A 241 -3.93 -6.33 -18.72
N SER A 242 -3.10 -7.32 -18.35
CA SER A 242 -2.09 -7.14 -17.31
C SER A 242 -1.09 -6.04 -17.67
N GLY A 243 -0.61 -6.00 -18.92
CA GLY A 243 0.29 -4.94 -19.41
C GLY A 243 -0.35 -3.54 -19.31
N ILE A 244 -1.64 -3.41 -19.66
CA ILE A 244 -2.38 -2.16 -19.50
C ILE A 244 -2.43 -1.73 -18.02
N MET A 245 -2.70 -2.67 -17.11
CA MET A 245 -2.72 -2.35 -15.67
C MET A 245 -1.34 -1.97 -15.13
N VAL A 246 -0.25 -2.55 -15.64
CA VAL A 246 1.11 -2.09 -15.34
C VAL A 246 1.33 -0.65 -15.81
N ALA A 247 0.87 -0.30 -17.01
CA ALA A 247 0.93 1.07 -17.52
C ALA A 247 0.17 2.05 -16.62
N LEU A 248 -1.07 1.72 -16.22
CA LEU A 248 -1.86 2.55 -15.31
C LEU A 248 -1.21 2.67 -13.92
N SER A 249 -0.60 1.59 -13.43
CA SER A 249 0.15 1.63 -12.18
C SER A 249 1.34 2.60 -12.25
N ALA A 250 2.09 2.56 -13.35
CA ALA A 250 3.20 3.47 -13.59
C ALA A 250 2.75 4.92 -13.82
N LEU A 251 1.58 5.14 -14.46
CA LEU A 251 0.96 6.46 -14.64
C LEU A 251 0.40 7.04 -13.33
N ALA A 252 0.07 6.20 -12.36
CA ALA A 252 -0.29 6.66 -11.02
C ALA A 252 0.95 7.03 -10.20
N LYS A 253 1.99 6.19 -10.24
CA LYS A 253 3.32 6.45 -9.64
C LYS A 253 4.37 5.60 -10.38
N LEU A 254 5.50 6.18 -10.77
CA LEU A 254 6.52 5.48 -11.57
C LEU A 254 6.97 4.14 -10.99
N ASN A 255 7.00 4.02 -9.65
CA ASN A 255 7.36 2.77 -8.95
C ASN A 255 6.42 1.60 -9.31
N GLY A 256 5.21 1.87 -9.79
CA GLY A 256 4.29 0.86 -10.29
C GLY A 256 4.81 0.05 -11.47
N ALA A 257 5.78 0.59 -12.23
CA ALA A 257 6.47 -0.14 -13.28
C ALA A 257 7.23 -1.37 -12.78
N LEU A 258 7.61 -1.42 -11.50
CA LEU A 258 8.29 -2.57 -10.89
C LEU A 258 7.44 -3.85 -10.92
N ALA A 259 6.12 -3.72 -11.08
CA ALA A 259 5.22 -4.86 -11.27
C ALA A 259 5.63 -5.75 -12.46
N ILE A 260 6.20 -5.14 -13.54
CA ILE A 260 6.64 -5.89 -14.72
C ILE A 260 7.80 -6.83 -14.38
N ILE A 261 8.69 -6.40 -13.46
CA ILE A 261 9.84 -7.21 -13.00
C ILE A 261 9.35 -8.43 -12.24
N ALA A 262 8.39 -8.26 -11.32
CA ALA A 262 7.79 -9.36 -10.58
C ALA A 262 7.13 -10.39 -11.52
N ILE A 263 6.36 -9.90 -12.49
CA ILE A 263 5.70 -10.74 -13.49
C ILE A 263 6.72 -11.47 -14.37
N LEU A 264 7.75 -10.77 -14.83
CA LEU A 264 8.82 -11.35 -15.67
C LEU A 264 9.57 -12.46 -14.94
N LEU A 265 10.01 -12.20 -13.70
CA LEU A 265 10.71 -13.19 -12.89
C LEU A 265 9.85 -14.43 -12.66
N HIS A 266 8.60 -14.24 -12.26
CA HIS A 266 7.69 -15.37 -12.03
C HIS A 266 7.40 -16.14 -13.31
N TRP A 267 7.20 -15.46 -14.45
CA TRP A 267 6.97 -16.11 -15.74
C TRP A 267 8.18 -16.94 -16.17
N LEU A 268 9.40 -16.39 -16.03
CA LEU A 268 10.64 -17.09 -16.36
C LEU A 268 10.87 -18.34 -15.51
N ILE A 269 10.46 -18.34 -14.25
CA ILE A 269 10.69 -19.46 -13.33
C ILE A 269 9.61 -20.54 -13.50
N VAL A 270 8.33 -20.13 -13.55
CA VAL A 270 7.21 -21.07 -13.38
C VAL A 270 6.45 -21.34 -14.66
N ARG A 271 6.13 -20.31 -15.45
CA ARG A 271 5.11 -20.46 -16.48
C ARG A 271 5.65 -20.74 -17.86
N ARG A 272 6.61 -20.01 -18.36
CA ARG A 272 7.26 -20.13 -19.70
C ARG A 272 6.34 -20.51 -20.88
N ASP A 273 5.02 -20.50 -20.65
CA ASP A 273 3.99 -20.82 -21.63
C ASP A 273 3.53 -19.56 -22.38
N ARG A 274 2.90 -19.75 -23.53
CA ARG A 274 2.26 -18.66 -24.30
C ARG A 274 3.18 -17.47 -24.54
N ILE A 275 4.43 -17.73 -24.94
CA ILE A 275 5.49 -16.72 -25.09
C ILE A 275 5.02 -15.48 -25.85
N TRP A 276 4.29 -15.64 -26.97
CA TRP A 276 3.82 -14.53 -27.79
C TRP A 276 2.81 -13.63 -27.07
N LYS A 277 1.95 -14.21 -26.22
CA LYS A 277 1.03 -13.43 -25.39
C LYS A 277 1.78 -12.71 -24.28
N PHE A 278 2.83 -13.32 -23.74
CA PHE A 278 3.68 -12.73 -22.73
C PHE A 278 4.53 -11.60 -23.32
N VAL A 279 5.08 -11.77 -24.51
CA VAL A 279 5.74 -10.68 -25.26
C VAL A 279 4.75 -9.53 -25.45
N GLY A 280 3.48 -9.82 -25.74
CA GLY A 280 2.43 -8.81 -25.77
C GLY A 280 2.33 -8.01 -24.46
N LEU A 281 2.41 -8.64 -23.28
CA LEU A 281 2.42 -7.93 -22.00
C LEU A 281 3.62 -6.97 -21.92
N ILE A 282 4.83 -7.48 -22.22
CA ILE A 282 6.07 -6.69 -22.16
C ILE A 282 6.04 -5.48 -23.11
N VAL A 283 5.40 -5.63 -24.27
CA VAL A 283 5.23 -4.55 -25.26
C VAL A 283 4.09 -3.61 -24.89
N PHE A 284 2.94 -4.15 -24.48
CA PHE A 284 1.77 -3.31 -24.17
C PHE A 284 1.99 -2.40 -22.95
N ALA A 285 2.73 -2.84 -21.93
CA ALA A 285 2.96 -2.00 -20.76
C ALA A 285 3.63 -0.66 -21.13
N PRO A 286 4.81 -0.60 -21.79
CA PRO A 286 5.40 0.67 -22.17
C PRO A 286 4.61 1.39 -23.27
N VAL A 287 4.02 0.68 -24.24
CA VAL A 287 3.21 1.30 -25.30
C VAL A 287 2.00 2.01 -24.71
N PHE A 288 1.23 1.35 -23.84
CA PHE A 288 0.08 1.99 -23.19
C PHE A 288 0.50 3.08 -22.21
N PHE A 289 1.64 2.95 -21.54
CA PHE A 289 2.19 4.04 -20.72
C PHE A 289 2.40 5.31 -21.56
N VAL A 290 3.06 5.19 -22.72
CA VAL A 290 3.34 6.32 -23.62
C VAL A 290 2.04 6.86 -24.26
N LEU A 291 1.11 5.98 -24.65
CA LEU A 291 -0.15 6.39 -25.31
C LEU A 291 -1.13 7.06 -24.34
N LEU A 292 -1.21 6.58 -23.09
CA LEU A 292 -2.15 7.10 -22.09
C LEU A 292 -1.60 8.33 -21.34
N MET A 293 -0.29 8.53 -21.32
CA MET A 293 0.34 9.66 -20.65
C MET A 293 -0.19 11.02 -21.15
N PRO A 294 -0.25 11.32 -22.45
CA PRO A 294 -0.80 12.59 -22.94
C PRO A 294 -2.27 12.79 -22.53
N LEU A 295 -3.05 11.71 -22.40
CA LEU A 295 -4.44 11.80 -21.96
C LEU A 295 -4.54 12.13 -20.46
N THR A 296 -3.70 11.54 -19.63
CA THR A 296 -3.65 11.82 -18.18
C THR A 296 -3.02 13.17 -17.87
N ASP A 297 -2.12 13.64 -18.71
CA ASP A 297 -1.41 14.91 -18.55
C ASP A 297 -2.13 16.08 -19.23
N TYR A 298 -3.09 15.82 -20.12
CA TYR A 298 -3.81 16.86 -20.89
C TYR A 298 -4.44 17.91 -19.98
N TYR A 299 -5.19 17.47 -18.97
CA TYR A 299 -5.85 18.39 -18.04
C TYR A 299 -4.85 19.09 -17.08
N PRO A 300 -3.90 18.38 -16.44
CA PRO A 300 -2.89 19.00 -15.57
C PRO A 300 -1.94 19.99 -16.26
N PHE A 301 -1.69 19.85 -17.56
CA PHE A 301 -0.79 20.73 -18.31
C PHE A 301 -1.52 21.59 -19.35
N HIS A 302 -2.85 21.63 -19.31
CA HIS A 302 -3.73 22.42 -20.21
C HIS A 302 -3.43 22.24 -21.69
N GLY A 303 -2.92 21.08 -22.10
CA GLY A 303 -2.59 20.77 -23.47
C GLY A 303 -1.88 19.44 -23.67
N TRP A 304 -1.56 19.16 -24.94
CA TRP A 304 -0.85 17.95 -25.29
C TRP A 304 0.64 18.07 -24.98
N VAL A 305 1.13 17.24 -24.09
CA VAL A 305 2.54 17.16 -23.71
C VAL A 305 3.21 16.04 -24.50
N ASN A 306 4.41 16.30 -25.02
CA ASN A 306 5.20 15.27 -25.69
C ASN A 306 5.60 14.17 -24.68
N PRO A 307 5.20 12.90 -24.87
CA PRO A 307 5.47 11.83 -23.91
C PRO A 307 6.97 11.61 -23.63
N LEU A 308 7.83 11.78 -24.64
CA LEU A 308 9.27 11.59 -24.48
C LEU A 308 9.89 12.69 -23.61
N GLU A 309 9.53 13.93 -23.84
CA GLU A 309 9.95 15.07 -23.02
C GLU A 309 9.46 14.93 -21.60
N ARG A 310 8.20 14.50 -21.45
CA ARG A 310 7.58 14.26 -20.16
C ARG A 310 8.29 13.16 -19.36
N ILE A 311 8.63 12.03 -20.01
CA ILE A 311 9.43 10.95 -19.40
C ILE A 311 10.80 11.48 -18.96
N MET A 312 11.47 12.26 -19.80
CA MET A 312 12.78 12.84 -19.47
C MET A 312 12.68 13.79 -18.27
N THR A 313 11.65 14.60 -18.18
CA THR A 313 11.39 15.50 -17.03
C THR A 313 11.19 14.69 -15.74
N MET A 314 10.34 13.64 -15.77
CA MET A 314 10.13 12.75 -14.63
C MET A 314 11.41 12.05 -14.18
N LEU A 315 12.21 11.55 -15.12
CA LEU A 315 13.48 10.89 -14.81
C LEU A 315 14.51 11.85 -14.23
N LYS A 316 14.65 13.05 -14.80
CA LYS A 316 15.56 14.08 -14.29
C LYS A 316 15.15 14.55 -12.89
N GLY A 317 13.87 14.86 -12.66
CA GLY A 317 13.36 15.23 -11.35
C GLY A 317 13.56 14.12 -10.32
N SER A 318 13.30 12.86 -10.73
CA SER A 318 13.59 11.71 -9.88
C SER A 318 15.09 11.55 -9.56
N ALA A 319 15.97 11.79 -10.52
CA ALA A 319 17.42 11.61 -10.35
C ALA A 319 18.06 12.73 -9.51
N SER A 320 17.46 13.92 -9.42
CA SER A 320 17.98 15.02 -8.62
C SER A 320 17.87 14.79 -7.10
N LEU A 321 16.98 13.89 -6.67
CA LEU A 321 16.77 13.55 -5.27
C LEU A 321 17.77 12.49 -4.81
N THR A 322 18.92 12.93 -4.31
CA THR A 322 20.02 12.07 -3.80
C THR A 322 20.21 12.24 -2.31
N PHE A 323 20.83 11.25 -1.65
CA PHE A 323 21.20 11.36 -0.23
C PHE A 323 22.16 12.52 0.04
N ALA A 324 22.93 12.95 -0.97
CA ALA A 324 23.80 14.11 -0.88
C ALA A 324 23.03 15.44 -0.86
N ASN A 325 21.87 15.51 -1.54
CA ASN A 325 21.12 16.76 -1.72
C ASN A 325 19.94 16.91 -0.74
N VAL A 326 19.50 15.83 -0.11
CA VAL A 326 18.36 15.82 0.81
C VAL A 326 18.84 15.70 2.24
N SER A 327 18.63 16.74 3.03
CA SER A 327 18.88 16.74 4.48
C SER A 327 17.59 16.42 5.23
N GLY A 328 17.70 15.66 6.33
CA GLY A 328 16.56 15.36 7.19
C GLY A 328 16.71 14.01 7.91
N THR A 329 15.78 13.73 8.80
CA THR A 329 15.78 12.50 9.62
C THR A 329 15.03 11.33 8.98
N TYR A 330 14.21 11.58 7.95
CA TYR A 330 13.33 10.58 7.33
C TYR A 330 13.98 9.73 6.22
N PRO A 331 14.98 10.20 5.45
CA PRO A 331 15.64 9.37 4.45
C PRO A 331 16.30 8.14 5.08
N GLN A 332 16.03 6.96 4.53
CA GLN A 332 16.60 5.69 4.99
C GLN A 332 17.03 4.84 3.79
N LYS A 333 18.14 4.11 3.96
CA LYS A 333 18.57 3.14 2.96
C LYS A 333 17.68 1.88 3.00
N PRO A 334 17.50 1.17 1.87
CA PRO A 334 16.58 0.03 1.81
C PRO A 334 16.82 -1.05 2.87
N ILE A 335 18.06 -1.30 3.25
CA ILE A 335 18.39 -2.27 4.31
C ILE A 335 17.80 -1.87 5.67
N GLU A 336 17.68 -0.58 5.91
CA GLU A 336 17.17 -0.05 7.18
C GLU A 336 15.66 -0.27 7.32
N TRP A 337 14.90 -0.37 6.21
CA TRP A 337 13.45 -0.55 6.26
C TRP A 337 13.00 -1.84 6.96
N ILE A 338 13.85 -2.86 7.03
CA ILE A 338 13.55 -4.14 7.70
C ILE A 338 14.20 -4.21 9.09
N PHE A 339 15.33 -3.53 9.30
CA PHE A 339 16.13 -3.69 10.51
C PHE A 339 16.13 -2.46 11.43
N ARG A 340 15.51 -1.37 11.01
CA ARG A 340 15.39 -0.15 11.79
C ARG A 340 13.90 0.11 12.08
N TRP A 341 13.50 -0.23 13.27
CA TRP A 341 12.09 -0.23 13.71
C TRP A 341 11.62 1.14 14.21
N ASP A 342 11.92 2.18 13.47
CA ASP A 342 11.58 3.55 13.83
C ASP A 342 10.10 3.84 13.55
N LEU A 343 9.48 4.49 14.52
CA LEU A 343 8.19 5.10 14.33
C LEU A 343 8.38 6.44 13.60
N THR A 344 7.83 6.57 12.40
CA THR A 344 7.83 7.86 11.69
C THR A 344 6.47 8.53 11.89
N PRO A 345 6.38 9.53 12.78
CA PRO A 345 5.12 10.23 12.99
C PRO A 345 4.85 11.21 11.84
N TYR A 346 3.73 11.01 11.16
CA TYR A 346 3.20 11.96 10.19
C TYR A 346 2.28 12.99 10.86
N TYR A 347 1.60 12.56 11.92
CA TYR A 347 0.73 13.38 12.74
C TYR A 347 0.47 12.68 14.09
N PHE A 348 0.25 13.45 15.17
CA PHE A 348 0.13 12.86 16.53
C PHE A 348 -1.31 13.03 16.94
N HIS A 349 -2.22 13.48 16.92
CA HIS A 349 -3.57 13.50 17.48
C HIS A 349 -4.65 13.63 16.41
N PRO A 350 -5.07 12.49 15.86
CA PRO A 350 -4.80 11.08 16.18
C PRO A 350 -3.44 10.59 15.65
N ASN A 351 -3.05 9.36 16.04
CA ASN A 351 -1.78 8.75 15.64
C ASN A 351 -1.76 8.43 14.14
N TYR A 352 -1.00 9.20 13.36
CA TYR A 352 -0.61 8.84 12.00
C TYR A 352 0.85 8.39 12.03
N LEU A 353 1.08 7.16 12.49
CA LEU A 353 2.41 6.59 12.68
C LEU A 353 2.75 5.64 11.53
N ALA A 354 3.66 6.08 10.67
CA ALA A 354 4.16 5.25 9.57
C ALA A 354 5.15 4.22 10.14
N VAL A 355 4.65 3.04 10.39
CA VAL A 355 5.41 1.88 10.86
C VAL A 355 4.73 0.63 10.35
N VAL A 356 5.52 -0.31 9.83
CA VAL A 356 5.06 -1.67 9.55
C VAL A 356 4.68 -2.32 10.88
N SER A 357 3.54 -2.98 10.93
CA SER A 357 3.13 -3.66 12.17
C SER A 357 4.23 -4.59 12.63
N TYR A 358 4.75 -4.42 13.85
CA TYR A 358 5.85 -5.23 14.39
C TYR A 358 5.59 -6.73 14.33
N THR A 359 4.33 -7.14 14.41
CA THR A 359 3.90 -8.53 14.21
C THR A 359 4.21 -9.05 12.79
N VAL A 360 4.24 -8.18 11.79
CA VAL A 360 4.63 -8.51 10.41
C VAL A 360 6.13 -8.33 10.23
N GLU A 361 6.67 -7.22 10.71
CA GLU A 361 8.05 -6.79 10.51
C GLU A 361 9.07 -7.79 11.05
N PHE A 362 8.91 -8.26 12.30
CA PHE A 362 9.79 -9.28 12.90
C PHE A 362 9.74 -10.62 12.19
N LEU A 363 8.69 -10.88 11.42
CA LEU A 363 8.53 -12.11 10.65
C LEU A 363 8.94 -12.00 9.18
N ILE A 364 9.40 -10.84 8.70
CA ILE A 364 9.82 -10.68 7.30
C ILE A 364 10.91 -11.70 6.95
N VAL A 365 12.01 -11.72 7.71
CA VAL A 365 13.13 -12.64 7.44
C VAL A 365 12.72 -14.12 7.60
N PRO A 366 12.07 -14.54 8.71
CA PRO A 366 11.55 -15.91 8.83
C PRO A 366 10.62 -16.32 7.69
N VAL A 367 9.75 -15.43 7.23
CA VAL A 367 8.82 -15.68 6.12
C VAL A 367 9.57 -15.84 4.80
N LEU A 368 10.55 -15.00 4.53
CA LEU A 368 11.37 -15.13 3.32
C LEU A 368 12.13 -16.45 3.27
N ILE A 369 12.71 -16.88 4.40
CA ILE A 369 13.35 -18.19 4.52
C ILE A 369 12.34 -19.31 4.29
N TYR A 370 11.14 -19.23 4.88
CA TYR A 370 10.07 -20.19 4.67
C TYR A 370 9.64 -20.27 3.20
N LEU A 371 9.44 -19.12 2.54
CA LEU A 371 9.07 -19.04 1.12
C LEU A 371 10.18 -19.62 0.23
N LEU A 372 11.45 -19.37 0.56
CA LEU A 372 12.60 -19.92 -0.18
C LEU A 372 12.69 -21.44 -0.03
N ILE A 373 12.54 -21.97 1.18
CA ILE A 373 12.51 -23.41 1.45
C ILE A 373 11.40 -24.08 0.62
N ARG A 374 10.24 -23.45 0.55
CA ARG A 374 9.12 -23.94 -0.26
C ARG A 374 9.38 -23.84 -1.75
N ALA A 375 9.89 -22.71 -2.23
CA ALA A 375 10.21 -22.52 -3.64
C ALA A 375 11.23 -23.55 -4.15
N LEU A 376 12.18 -23.93 -3.31
CA LEU A 376 13.19 -24.97 -3.60
C LEU A 376 12.68 -26.40 -3.43
N GLY A 377 11.42 -26.59 -3.00
CA GLY A 377 10.85 -27.93 -2.75
C GLY A 377 11.49 -28.68 -1.58
N LEU A 378 12.18 -27.97 -0.68
CA LEU A 378 12.87 -28.50 0.49
C LEU A 378 11.94 -28.66 1.70
N ASP A 379 10.71 -28.16 1.60
CA ASP A 379 9.74 -28.12 2.70
C ASP A 379 9.46 -29.49 3.32
N THR A 380 9.31 -30.52 2.51
CA THR A 380 9.04 -31.89 3.01
C THR A 380 10.20 -32.43 3.83
N LYS A 381 11.44 -32.26 3.35
CA LYS A 381 12.65 -32.72 4.05
C LYS A 381 12.91 -31.87 5.30
N PHE A 382 12.75 -30.57 5.22
CA PHE A 382 12.92 -29.63 6.31
C PHE A 382 11.95 -29.94 7.46
N TRP A 383 10.65 -30.08 7.15
CA TRP A 383 9.64 -30.39 8.16
C TRP A 383 9.81 -31.78 8.76
N LEU A 384 10.22 -32.78 7.96
CA LEU A 384 10.56 -34.11 8.47
C LEU A 384 11.77 -34.03 9.42
N SER A 385 12.76 -33.21 9.16
CA SER A 385 13.90 -33.01 10.04
C SER A 385 13.50 -32.37 11.37
N ILE A 386 12.65 -31.32 11.32
CA ILE A 386 12.09 -30.68 12.53
C ILE A 386 11.23 -31.66 13.33
N ILE A 387 10.43 -32.50 12.65
CA ILE A 387 9.60 -33.52 13.28
C ILE A 387 10.45 -34.63 13.93
N ARG A 388 11.65 -34.90 13.38
CA ARG A 388 12.61 -35.88 13.90
C ARG A 388 13.51 -35.34 15.00
N LEU A 389 13.49 -34.04 15.30
CA LEU A 389 14.23 -33.46 16.42
C LEU A 389 13.86 -34.19 17.72
N PRO A 390 14.87 -34.64 18.50
CA PRO A 390 14.63 -35.38 19.74
C PRO A 390 13.71 -34.59 20.68
N ASN A 391 12.79 -35.27 21.34
CA ASN A 391 11.81 -34.68 22.28
C ASN A 391 12.46 -33.76 23.35
N LYS A 392 13.76 -33.88 23.59
CA LYS A 392 14.51 -33.03 24.53
C LYS A 392 14.62 -31.56 24.08
N ILE A 393 14.71 -31.27 22.78
CA ILE A 393 14.80 -29.90 22.24
C ILE A 393 13.42 -29.25 22.22
N TRP A 394 12.36 -29.99 21.92
CA TRP A 394 10.99 -29.52 22.03
C TRP A 394 10.58 -29.17 23.46
N LEU A 395 11.09 -29.91 24.46
CA LEU A 395 10.87 -29.64 25.88
C LEU A 395 11.55 -28.34 26.37
N PHE A 396 12.62 -27.90 25.70
CA PHE A 396 13.29 -26.64 26.03
C PHE A 396 12.51 -25.42 25.51
N VAL A 397 11.85 -25.55 24.36
CA VAL A 397 11.05 -24.48 23.75
C VAL A 397 9.68 -24.31 24.44
N ILE A 398 9.14 -25.35 25.08
CA ILE A 398 7.80 -25.38 25.69
C ILE A 398 7.86 -25.28 27.23
N LYS A 399 9.02 -25.13 27.87
CA LYS A 399 9.11 -24.93 29.32
C LYS A 399 8.65 -23.53 29.72
N LEU A 400 7.34 -23.29 29.70
CA LEU A 400 6.66 -22.37 30.58
C LEU A 400 6.21 -23.12 31.84
N PRO A 401 6.23 -22.50 33.04
CA PRO A 401 6.12 -23.21 34.32
C PRO A 401 4.68 -23.69 34.56
N GLY A 402 4.50 -25.00 34.60
CA GLY A 402 3.20 -25.59 34.98
C GLY A 402 3.16 -27.09 34.69
N ARG A 403 3.11 -27.88 35.75
CA ARG A 403 3.03 -29.34 35.82
C ARG A 403 2.19 -29.98 34.70
N ILE A 404 2.80 -30.65 33.73
CA ILE A 404 2.12 -31.60 32.83
C ILE A 404 2.91 -32.91 32.80
N ARG A 405 2.26 -34.00 33.25
CA ARG A 405 2.74 -35.37 33.12
C ARG A 405 2.71 -35.82 31.65
N LEU A 406 3.86 -36.18 31.11
CA LEU A 406 4.02 -36.74 29.76
C LEU A 406 3.57 -38.22 29.72
N ILE A 407 2.65 -38.53 28.81
CA ILE A 407 2.36 -39.87 28.40
C ILE A 407 3.30 -40.24 27.23
N ARG A 408 4.07 -41.28 27.42
CA ARG A 408 5.09 -41.79 26.50
C ARG A 408 4.43 -42.40 25.26
N ALA A 409 4.67 -41.85 24.09
CA ALA A 409 4.27 -42.47 22.82
C ALA A 409 5.33 -43.52 22.41
N LYS A 410 4.87 -44.75 22.10
CA LYS A 410 5.70 -45.85 21.59
C LYS A 410 6.25 -45.49 20.20
N PRO A 411 7.49 -45.93 19.87
CA PRO A 411 8.01 -45.81 18.51
C PRO A 411 7.22 -46.72 17.56
N LEU A 412 6.91 -46.20 16.39
CA LEU A 412 6.40 -47.02 15.26
C LEU A 412 7.61 -47.76 14.62
N GLU A 413 7.95 -48.92 15.13
CA GLU A 413 8.70 -49.93 14.41
C GLU A 413 7.69 -50.85 13.69
N GLY A 414 7.94 -51.09 12.41
CA GLY A 414 7.25 -52.10 11.63
C GLY A 414 6.25 -51.57 10.61
N LEU A 415 6.74 -51.11 9.48
CA LEU A 415 6.02 -51.16 8.19
C LEU A 415 6.94 -51.84 7.21
N GLU A 416 6.88 -53.18 7.24
CA GLU A 416 7.37 -54.04 6.14
C GLU A 416 6.52 -53.81 4.91
N LEU A 417 7.18 -53.51 3.79
CA LEU A 417 6.59 -53.46 2.46
C LEU A 417 6.23 -54.89 2.01
N SER A 418 4.99 -55.33 2.22
CA SER A 418 4.46 -56.45 1.49
C SER A 418 3.93 -55.98 0.14
N GLN A 419 4.53 -56.52 -0.91
CA GLN A 419 4.09 -56.44 -2.31
C GLN A 419 2.74 -57.11 -2.48
N THR A 420 1.71 -56.34 -2.85
CA THR A 420 0.53 -56.89 -3.53
C THR A 420 0.17 -55.95 -4.69
N GLN A 421 0.16 -56.55 -5.85
CA GLN A 421 0.12 -55.92 -7.19
C GLN A 421 -1.29 -55.57 -7.69
N GLU A 422 -2.27 -55.22 -6.88
CA GLU A 422 -3.64 -54.91 -7.35
C GLU A 422 -4.24 -53.55 -6.97
N GLU A 423 -3.48 -52.63 -6.34
CA GLU A 423 -4.00 -51.29 -5.98
C GLU A 423 -3.40 -50.12 -6.80
N ALA A 424 -2.97 -50.40 -8.04
CA ALA A 424 -2.26 -49.40 -8.86
C ALA A 424 -3.06 -48.15 -9.30
N PRO A 425 -4.39 -48.14 -9.51
CA PRO A 425 -5.07 -46.92 -9.98
C PRO A 425 -5.35 -45.89 -8.87
N GLU A 426 -5.65 -46.29 -7.63
CA GLU A 426 -5.92 -45.34 -6.55
C GLU A 426 -4.65 -44.67 -6.04
N LEU A 427 -3.55 -45.39 -5.91
CA LEU A 427 -2.25 -44.82 -5.54
C LEU A 427 -1.75 -43.80 -6.57
N SER A 428 -1.93 -44.06 -7.86
CA SER A 428 -1.54 -43.13 -8.92
C SER A 428 -2.36 -41.82 -8.85
N GLN A 429 -3.66 -41.88 -8.55
CA GLN A 429 -4.49 -40.69 -8.34
C GLN A 429 -4.10 -39.92 -7.08
N ILE A 430 -3.80 -40.62 -5.98
CA ILE A 430 -3.34 -39.99 -4.73
C ILE A 430 -1.97 -39.31 -4.93
N TYR A 431 -1.04 -39.95 -5.66
CA TYR A 431 0.25 -39.37 -6.00
C TYR A 431 0.11 -38.16 -6.95
N THR A 432 -0.79 -38.24 -7.94
CA THR A 432 -1.06 -37.12 -8.88
C THR A 432 -1.66 -35.95 -8.16
N VAL A 433 -2.66 -36.16 -7.30
CA VAL A 433 -3.26 -35.10 -6.46
C VAL A 433 -2.24 -34.52 -5.48
N LYS A 434 -1.34 -35.31 -4.91
CA LYS A 434 -0.29 -34.88 -4.00
C LYS A 434 0.80 -34.05 -4.73
N LEU A 435 1.15 -34.42 -5.97
CA LEU A 435 2.08 -33.70 -6.83
C LEU A 435 1.48 -32.38 -7.34
N GLU A 436 0.21 -32.35 -7.72
CA GLU A 436 -0.47 -31.14 -8.13
C GLU A 436 -0.63 -30.13 -6.98
N THR A 437 -1.00 -30.59 -5.79
CA THR A 437 -1.06 -29.74 -4.60
C THR A 437 0.31 -29.22 -4.18
N SER A 438 1.38 -30.01 -4.33
CA SER A 438 2.75 -29.58 -4.06
C SER A 438 3.22 -28.52 -5.06
N ARG A 439 2.97 -28.71 -6.37
CA ARG A 439 3.32 -27.71 -7.41
C ARG A 439 2.55 -26.39 -7.22
N ALA A 440 1.27 -26.45 -6.96
CA ALA A 440 0.43 -25.27 -6.75
C ALA A 440 0.85 -24.45 -5.50
N HIS A 441 1.30 -25.11 -4.44
CA HIS A 441 1.83 -24.45 -3.27
C HIS A 441 3.21 -23.81 -3.51
N ASN A 442 4.03 -24.38 -4.37
CA ASN A 442 5.31 -23.79 -4.75
C ASN A 442 5.12 -22.54 -5.58
N ASP A 443 4.08 -22.47 -6.45
CA ASP A 443 3.76 -21.31 -7.27
C ASP A 443 3.52 -20.05 -6.41
N ALA A 444 2.75 -20.16 -5.34
CA ALA A 444 2.49 -19.04 -4.42
C ALA A 444 3.76 -18.54 -3.73
N GLY A 445 4.63 -19.44 -3.28
CA GLY A 445 5.91 -19.08 -2.67
C GLY A 445 6.84 -18.37 -3.65
N ILE A 446 6.96 -18.89 -4.87
CA ILE A 446 7.79 -18.29 -5.91
C ILE A 446 7.24 -16.93 -6.32
N PHE A 447 5.92 -16.79 -6.48
CA PHE A 447 5.30 -15.52 -6.82
C PHE A 447 5.57 -14.46 -5.75
N ALA A 448 5.39 -14.79 -4.47
CA ALA A 448 5.66 -13.88 -3.35
C ALA A 448 7.14 -13.45 -3.31
N LEU A 449 8.09 -14.37 -3.57
CA LEU A 449 9.52 -14.05 -3.66
C LEU A 449 9.82 -13.14 -4.86
N CYS A 450 9.23 -13.40 -6.03
CA CYS A 450 9.40 -12.53 -7.20
C CYS A 450 8.84 -11.13 -6.95
N TRP A 451 7.69 -11.04 -6.29
CA TRP A 451 7.09 -9.79 -5.88
C TRP A 451 7.99 -9.04 -4.90
N PHE A 452 8.44 -9.69 -3.82
CA PHE A 452 9.37 -9.12 -2.85
C PHE A 452 10.67 -8.64 -3.53
N THR A 453 11.23 -9.45 -4.42
CA THR A 453 12.47 -9.10 -5.15
C THR A 453 12.27 -7.84 -5.99
N ALA A 454 11.18 -7.74 -6.72
CA ALA A 454 10.91 -6.61 -7.60
C ALA A 454 10.63 -5.31 -6.82
N THR A 455 9.93 -5.37 -5.69
CA THR A 455 9.47 -4.17 -4.97
C THR A 455 10.36 -3.77 -3.79
N TYR A 456 11.22 -4.66 -3.32
CA TYR A 456 12.17 -4.37 -2.23
C TYR A 456 13.63 -4.54 -2.66
N LEU A 457 14.05 -5.75 -3.10
CA LEU A 457 15.46 -6.00 -3.41
C LEU A 457 15.97 -5.13 -4.56
N PHE A 458 15.10 -4.72 -5.47
CA PHE A 458 15.42 -3.79 -6.55
C PHE A 458 16.03 -2.47 -6.03
N TRP A 459 15.55 -1.97 -4.89
CA TRP A 459 16.02 -0.70 -4.35
C TRP A 459 17.45 -0.74 -3.82
N ILE A 460 17.95 -1.90 -3.41
CA ILE A 460 19.32 -2.02 -2.88
C ILE A 460 20.35 -1.64 -3.94
N PRO A 461 20.44 -2.31 -5.10
CA PRO A 461 21.37 -1.89 -6.15
C PRO A 461 21.00 -0.53 -6.76
N ALA A 462 19.72 -0.19 -6.86
CA ALA A 462 19.31 1.10 -7.41
C ALA A 462 19.87 2.27 -6.58
N VAL A 463 19.73 2.22 -5.26
CA VAL A 463 20.27 3.24 -4.35
C VAL A 463 21.80 3.26 -4.40
N TRP A 464 22.44 2.09 -4.42
CA TRP A 464 23.89 1.99 -4.46
C TRP A 464 24.50 2.59 -5.73
N ILE A 465 23.82 2.44 -6.88
CA ILE A 465 24.30 2.94 -8.17
C ILE A 465 23.98 4.43 -8.36
N THR A 466 22.81 4.89 -7.91
CA THR A 466 22.28 6.22 -8.25
C THR A 466 22.33 7.23 -7.10
N ASP A 467 22.71 6.79 -5.89
CA ASP A 467 22.62 7.57 -4.64
C ASP A 467 21.21 8.15 -4.38
N ARG A 468 20.18 7.62 -5.07
CA ARG A 468 18.81 8.13 -4.94
C ARG A 468 18.31 8.00 -3.50
N VAL A 469 17.78 9.10 -2.98
CA VAL A 469 17.12 9.09 -1.67
C VAL A 469 15.92 8.16 -1.68
N THR A 470 15.78 7.39 -0.61
CA THR A 470 14.65 6.49 -0.37
C THR A 470 14.12 6.69 1.04
N TYR A 471 12.89 6.24 1.24
CA TYR A 471 12.15 6.43 2.48
C TYR A 471 11.52 5.12 2.93
N PRO A 472 11.22 4.94 4.23
CA PRO A 472 10.62 3.71 4.76
C PRO A 472 9.33 3.30 4.05
N TYR A 473 8.56 4.26 3.57
CA TYR A 473 7.29 3.96 2.90
C TYR A 473 7.43 3.27 1.54
N TYR A 474 8.63 3.17 0.99
CA TYR A 474 8.86 2.37 -0.23
C TYR A 474 8.68 0.86 0.01
N ILE A 475 8.59 0.40 1.26
CA ILE A 475 8.23 -0.97 1.62
C ILE A 475 6.75 -1.28 1.38
N TYR A 476 5.88 -0.27 1.31
CA TYR A 476 4.42 -0.42 1.20
C TYR A 476 3.97 -1.42 0.11
N PRO A 477 4.45 -1.35 -1.14
CA PRO A 477 4.06 -2.30 -2.18
C PRO A 477 4.51 -3.74 -1.90
N THR A 478 5.41 -3.95 -0.95
CA THR A 478 6.03 -5.25 -0.66
C THR A 478 5.27 -6.05 0.39
N ILE A 479 4.50 -5.38 1.25
CA ILE A 479 3.82 -5.98 2.41
C ILE A 479 2.90 -7.14 2.00
N GLY A 480 2.23 -7.04 0.86
CA GLY A 480 1.38 -8.11 0.34
C GLY A 480 2.13 -9.43 0.11
N ALA A 481 3.37 -9.38 -0.37
CA ALA A 481 4.20 -10.57 -0.55
C ALA A 481 4.48 -11.28 0.78
N ILE A 482 4.74 -10.52 1.84
CA ILE A 482 4.97 -11.04 3.19
C ILE A 482 3.69 -11.65 3.75
N CYS A 483 2.55 -10.97 3.58
CA CYS A 483 1.24 -11.48 4.03
C CYS A 483 0.86 -12.82 3.36
N ILE A 484 1.22 -13.04 2.07
CA ILE A 484 1.06 -14.35 1.42
C ILE A 484 1.84 -15.41 2.20
N GLY A 485 3.11 -15.15 2.50
CA GLY A 485 3.96 -16.08 3.23
C GLY A 485 3.45 -16.38 4.65
N LEU A 486 3.00 -15.35 5.38
CA LEU A 486 2.39 -15.50 6.71
C LEU A 486 1.12 -16.35 6.66
N GLY A 487 0.21 -16.07 5.72
CA GLY A 487 -1.03 -16.85 5.55
C GLY A 487 -0.77 -18.32 5.25
N MET A 488 0.23 -18.60 4.39
CA MET A 488 0.68 -19.97 4.09
C MET A 488 1.33 -20.64 5.30
N GLY A 489 2.21 -19.92 6.00
CA GLY A 489 2.95 -20.41 7.17
C GLY A 489 2.02 -20.77 8.33
N PHE A 490 1.06 -19.92 8.65
CA PHE A 490 0.07 -20.20 9.69
C PHE A 490 -0.85 -21.38 9.36
N GLU A 491 -1.30 -21.49 8.11
CA GLU A 491 -2.05 -22.67 7.70
C GLU A 491 -1.22 -23.93 7.82
N GLN A 492 0.04 -23.89 7.38
CA GLN A 492 0.95 -25.02 7.49
C GLN A 492 1.18 -25.43 8.95
N LEU A 493 1.36 -24.44 9.84
CA LEU A 493 1.48 -24.69 11.27
C LEU A 493 0.27 -25.45 11.82
N VAL A 494 -0.95 -24.97 11.52
CA VAL A 494 -2.17 -25.66 11.97
C VAL A 494 -2.27 -27.07 11.41
N ARG A 495 -2.00 -27.26 10.11
CA ARG A 495 -2.05 -28.60 9.46
C ARG A 495 -1.06 -29.59 10.05
N LEU A 496 0.16 -29.17 10.37
CA LEU A 496 1.18 -30.04 10.98
C LEU A 496 0.70 -30.65 12.29
N PHE A 497 -0.03 -29.88 13.08
CA PHE A 497 -0.57 -30.36 14.35
C PHE A 497 -1.89 -31.13 14.21
N GLU A 498 -2.65 -30.92 13.14
CA GLU A 498 -3.83 -31.73 12.81
C GLU A 498 -3.45 -33.20 12.50
N VAL A 499 -2.37 -33.43 11.78
CA VAL A 499 -1.89 -34.80 11.39
C VAL A 499 -1.42 -35.61 12.59
N ARG A 500 -0.97 -35.01 13.67
CA ARG A 500 -0.44 -35.70 14.86
C ARG A 500 -1.49 -36.36 15.77
N LYS A 501 -2.77 -36.41 15.38
CA LYS A 501 -3.89 -37.07 16.11
C LYS A 501 -4.02 -36.66 17.60
N SER A 502 -3.21 -35.76 18.12
CA SER A 502 -3.32 -35.24 19.48
C SER A 502 -4.16 -33.97 19.48
N GLY A 503 -5.40 -34.07 19.96
CA GLY A 503 -6.31 -32.91 20.03
C GLY A 503 -5.72 -31.71 20.78
N LYS A 504 -4.90 -31.95 21.79
CA LYS A 504 -4.24 -30.89 22.59
C LYS A 504 -3.23 -30.08 21.76
N LEU A 505 -2.42 -30.73 20.90
CA LEU A 505 -1.44 -30.04 20.04
C LEU A 505 -2.12 -29.19 18.95
N LYS A 506 -3.23 -29.68 18.39
CA LYS A 506 -4.01 -28.91 17.42
C LYS A 506 -4.52 -27.60 18.03
N TRP A 507 -5.09 -27.68 19.24
CA TRP A 507 -5.57 -26.48 19.95
C TRP A 507 -4.43 -25.52 20.29
N SER A 508 -3.23 -26.02 20.65
CA SER A 508 -2.05 -25.18 20.88
C SER A 508 -1.65 -24.41 19.63
N ALA A 509 -1.64 -25.05 18.44
CA ALA A 509 -1.34 -24.36 17.19
C ALA A 509 -2.38 -23.30 16.83
N ILE A 510 -3.66 -23.62 16.99
CA ILE A 510 -4.74 -22.66 16.79
C ILE A 510 -4.61 -21.48 17.78
N SER A 511 -4.31 -21.75 19.05
CA SER A 511 -4.09 -20.70 20.04
C SER A 511 -2.92 -19.78 19.69
N ILE A 512 -1.81 -20.32 19.19
CA ILE A 512 -0.66 -19.50 18.72
C ILE A 512 -1.12 -18.54 17.61
N VAL A 513 -1.84 -19.05 16.61
CA VAL A 513 -2.34 -18.22 15.50
C VAL A 513 -3.32 -17.17 16.02
N VAL A 514 -4.24 -17.54 16.90
CA VAL A 514 -5.24 -16.62 17.48
C VAL A 514 -4.55 -15.53 18.31
N ILE A 515 -3.60 -15.90 19.16
CA ILE A 515 -2.82 -14.93 19.97
C ILE A 515 -2.07 -13.96 19.04
N PHE A 516 -1.46 -14.48 17.98
CA PHE A 516 -0.78 -13.63 17.01
C PHE A 516 -1.75 -12.65 16.32
N LEU A 517 -2.92 -13.11 15.88
CA LEU A 517 -3.92 -12.25 15.26
C LEU A 517 -4.46 -11.20 16.23
N LEU A 518 -4.65 -11.56 17.51
CA LEU A 518 -5.05 -10.61 18.54
C LEU A 518 -3.95 -9.57 18.80
N ALA A 519 -2.68 -9.99 18.86
CA ALA A 519 -1.55 -9.08 18.97
C ALA A 519 -1.43 -8.14 17.76
N HIS A 520 -1.70 -8.65 16.55
CA HIS A 520 -1.74 -7.86 15.34
C HIS A 520 -2.85 -6.80 15.36
N LEU A 521 -4.06 -7.18 15.76
CA LEU A 521 -5.16 -6.24 15.93
C LEU A 521 -4.89 -5.23 17.06
N ALA A 522 -4.31 -5.66 18.17
CA ALA A 522 -3.93 -4.76 19.26
C ALA A 522 -2.92 -3.71 18.78
N PHE A 523 -1.88 -4.13 18.04
CA PHE A 523 -0.93 -3.20 17.45
C PHE A 523 -1.63 -2.22 16.50
N PHE A 524 -2.49 -2.72 15.63
CA PHE A 524 -3.29 -1.91 14.72
C PHE A 524 -4.12 -0.85 15.46
N VAL A 525 -4.87 -1.25 16.50
CA VAL A 525 -5.70 -0.33 17.28
C VAL A 525 -4.86 0.72 18.01
N LEU A 526 -3.67 0.34 18.49
CA LEU A 526 -2.78 1.24 19.23
C LEU A 526 -2.04 2.24 18.33
N MET A 527 -1.73 1.88 17.08
CA MET A 527 -0.87 2.68 16.20
C MET A 527 -1.64 3.40 15.10
N SER A 528 -2.87 2.99 14.80
CA SER A 528 -3.68 3.59 13.75
C SER A 528 -4.37 4.88 14.17
N PRO A 529 -4.89 5.69 13.21
CA PRO A 529 -5.67 6.90 13.50
C PRO A 529 -6.96 6.67 14.31
N LEU A 530 -7.38 5.41 14.50
CA LEU A 530 -8.50 5.07 15.37
C LEU A 530 -8.28 5.49 16.84
N THR A 531 -7.05 5.79 17.23
CA THR A 531 -6.72 6.39 18.53
C THR A 531 -7.48 7.67 18.82
N TYR A 532 -8.03 8.34 17.81
CA TYR A 532 -8.94 9.46 17.96
C TYR A 532 -10.12 9.16 18.91
N TYR A 533 -10.71 7.96 18.81
CA TYR A 533 -11.91 7.59 19.56
C TYR A 533 -11.67 7.19 21.01
N TRP A 534 -10.44 6.80 21.37
CA TRP A 534 -10.15 6.32 22.72
C TRP A 534 -8.97 7.01 23.42
N GLY A 535 -8.44 8.08 22.80
CA GLY A 535 -7.49 8.99 23.45
C GLY A 535 -6.12 8.39 23.75
N GLY A 536 -5.58 7.58 22.84
CA GLY A 536 -4.34 6.81 22.95
C GLY A 536 -3.29 7.35 23.93
N PRO A 537 -2.99 6.63 25.01
CA PRO A 537 -2.13 7.13 26.09
C PRO A 537 -0.63 7.05 25.79
N ILE A 538 -0.23 6.33 24.71
CA ILE A 538 1.15 5.86 24.55
C ILE A 538 2.14 6.98 24.21
N PHE A 539 1.69 8.11 23.68
CA PHE A 539 2.59 9.17 23.17
C PHE A 539 2.36 10.57 23.74
N ARG A 540 1.58 10.69 24.83
CA ARG A 540 1.41 12.00 25.51
C ARG A 540 2.70 12.59 26.08
N GLY A 541 3.74 11.77 26.24
CA GLY A 541 5.05 12.16 26.79
C GLY A 541 6.11 12.56 25.75
N LEU A 542 5.84 12.45 24.45
CA LEU A 542 6.81 12.80 23.40
C LEU A 542 6.64 14.24 22.87
N GLN A 543 5.79 15.04 23.51
CA GLN A 543 5.49 16.43 23.13
C GLN A 543 6.19 17.48 24.01
N SER A 544 7.06 17.08 24.94
CA SER A 544 7.87 18.02 25.74
C SER A 544 9.24 18.22 25.14
#